data_0f7a12e30d254ada4641232ed6ce5bd6
#
_entry.id   0f7a12e30d254ada4641232ed6ce5bd6
#
_cell.length_a   1.000
_cell.length_b   1.000
_cell.length_c   1.000
_cell.angle_alpha   90.00
_cell.angle_beta   90.00
_cell.angle_gamma   90.00
#
_symmetry.space_group_name_H-M   'P 1'
#
loop_
_entity.id
_entity.type
_entity.pdbx_description
1 polymer ?
#
loop_
_entity_poly.entity_id
_entity_poly.type
_entity_poly.pdbx_seq_one_letter_code
_entity_poly.pdbx_strand_id
1 'polypeptide(L)'
;NLMAFIRKSDMYAAPASTRFHLSVTGGLLQHSLNVLDALRANLTKNDDGTYSYEVAGVPAARVTEENVIIMALLHDICKTYFYTTEIRNRKVGGKWEQYEAFAVDDKIPYGHGEKSVMMIEEYMKLQPVERYAIRWHMGYTEADTLSFNNAIDRYPMIWALHSADTQASHFMENNEGNKLAYADNGSAESADQPTMQEA
;
A
#
# COMPACT_ATOMS: atom_id res chain seq x y z
N ASN A 1 10.66 21.34 4.56
CA ASN A 1 9.83 20.52 5.44
C ASN A 1 9.03 19.52 4.59
N LEU A 2 8.62 18.38 5.14
CA LEU A 2 7.96 17.29 4.44
C LEU A 2 6.71 17.72 3.67
N MET A 3 5.83 18.51 4.26
CA MET A 3 4.62 19.03 3.58
C MET A 3 4.94 19.90 2.36
N ALA A 4 6.05 20.64 2.39
CA ALA A 4 6.48 21.40 1.21
C ALA A 4 7.00 20.47 0.10
N PHE A 5 7.67 19.40 0.45
CA PHE A 5 8.06 18.35 -0.50
C PHE A 5 6.82 17.69 -1.11
N ILE A 6 5.90 17.19 -0.30
CA ILE A 6 4.67 16.52 -0.77
C ILE A 6 3.88 17.42 -1.74
N ARG A 7 3.70 18.71 -1.40
CA ARG A 7 2.96 19.66 -2.25
C ARG A 7 3.65 19.95 -3.60
N LYS A 8 4.96 19.80 -3.67
CA LYS A 8 5.75 20.03 -4.90
C LYS A 8 5.97 18.76 -5.70
N SER A 9 5.85 17.61 -5.04
CA SER A 9 6.01 16.30 -5.69
C SER A 9 4.78 15.94 -6.51
N ASP A 10 4.90 14.85 -7.25
CA ASP A 10 3.81 14.24 -8.00
C ASP A 10 2.92 13.30 -7.16
N MET A 11 3.02 13.31 -5.83
CA MET A 11 2.24 12.43 -4.95
C MET A 11 0.73 12.50 -5.21
N TYR A 12 0.22 13.68 -5.60
CA TYR A 12 -1.20 13.88 -5.93
C TYR A 12 -1.57 13.40 -7.35
N ALA A 13 -0.60 13.07 -8.17
CA ALA A 13 -0.79 12.65 -9.56
C ALA A 13 -0.27 11.23 -9.84
N ALA A 14 0.71 10.77 -9.08
CA ALA A 14 1.33 9.45 -9.28
C ALA A 14 0.30 8.31 -9.12
N PRO A 15 0.42 7.22 -9.91
CA PRO A 15 -0.36 6.01 -9.71
C PRO A 15 0.13 5.23 -8.49
N ALA A 16 -0.71 4.36 -7.92
CA ALA A 16 -0.28 3.43 -6.87
C ALA A 16 0.54 2.27 -7.43
N SER A 17 0.26 1.85 -8.67
CA SER A 17 0.98 0.79 -9.38
C SER A 17 0.96 1.01 -10.89
N THR A 18 1.75 0.23 -11.64
CA THR A 18 1.75 0.31 -13.12
C THR A 18 0.59 -0.43 -13.77
N ARG A 19 -0.06 -1.40 -13.10
CA ARG A 19 -1.09 -2.25 -13.70
C ARG A 19 -1.98 -3.03 -12.74
N PHE A 20 -1.68 -3.01 -11.43
CA PHE A 20 -2.42 -3.84 -10.48
C PHE A 20 -3.60 -3.07 -9.88
N HIS A 21 -3.38 -2.31 -8.84
CA HIS A 21 -4.39 -1.51 -8.17
C HIS A 21 -4.15 -0.02 -8.43
N LEU A 22 -5.21 0.76 -8.58
CA LEU A 22 -5.17 2.21 -8.78
C LEU A 22 -4.06 2.68 -9.75
N SER A 23 -3.95 2.00 -10.91
CA SER A 23 -3.05 2.38 -12.01
C SER A 23 -3.64 3.56 -12.79
N VAL A 24 -3.93 4.64 -12.08
CA VAL A 24 -4.57 5.88 -12.56
C VAL A 24 -3.91 7.09 -11.94
N THR A 25 -4.10 8.25 -12.56
CA THR A 25 -3.67 9.53 -11.99
C THR A 25 -4.30 9.74 -10.62
N GLY A 26 -3.48 10.08 -9.61
CA GLY A 26 -3.91 10.24 -8.22
C GLY A 26 -4.05 8.94 -7.44
N GLY A 27 -3.72 7.80 -8.05
CA GLY A 27 -3.84 6.48 -7.44
C GLY A 27 -3.02 6.34 -6.16
N LEU A 28 -1.82 6.92 -6.09
CA LEU A 28 -0.96 6.86 -4.90
C LEU A 28 -1.61 7.52 -3.68
N LEU A 29 -2.19 8.71 -3.85
CA LEU A 29 -2.89 9.39 -2.75
C LEU A 29 -4.12 8.60 -2.32
N GLN A 30 -4.93 8.12 -3.28
CA GLN A 30 -6.12 7.33 -2.96
C GLN A 30 -5.76 6.05 -2.22
N HIS A 31 -4.72 5.34 -2.66
CA HIS A 31 -4.19 4.17 -1.96
C HIS A 31 -3.79 4.49 -0.51
N SER A 32 -3.02 5.55 -0.30
CA SER A 32 -2.60 5.97 1.04
C SER A 32 -3.80 6.26 1.96
N LEU A 33 -4.87 6.87 1.44
CA LEU A 33 -6.10 7.11 2.19
C LEU A 33 -6.85 5.80 2.50
N ASN A 34 -6.93 4.87 1.55
CA ASN A 34 -7.54 3.56 1.77
C ASN A 34 -6.77 2.74 2.81
N VAL A 35 -5.44 2.79 2.78
CA VAL A 35 -4.59 2.17 3.82
C VAL A 35 -4.83 2.81 5.19
N LEU A 36 -5.03 4.13 5.26
CA LEU A 36 -5.37 4.80 6.51
C LEU A 36 -6.70 4.31 7.07
N ASP A 37 -7.73 4.19 6.23
CA ASP A 37 -9.04 3.71 6.63
C ASP A 37 -8.98 2.23 7.07
N ALA A 38 -8.29 1.38 6.31
CA ALA A 38 -8.08 -0.03 6.65
C ALA A 38 -7.28 -0.18 7.97
N LEU A 39 -6.21 0.61 8.15
CA LEU A 39 -5.41 0.56 9.37
C LEU A 39 -6.24 0.98 10.58
N ARG A 40 -7.02 2.06 10.49
CA ARG A 40 -7.92 2.47 11.57
C ARG A 40 -8.97 1.41 11.90
N ALA A 41 -9.50 0.73 10.89
CA ALA A 41 -10.46 -0.35 11.07
C ALA A 41 -9.86 -1.59 11.77
N ASN A 42 -8.56 -1.81 11.59
CA ASN A 42 -7.82 -2.91 12.24
C ASN A 42 -7.38 -2.58 13.68
N LEU A 43 -7.63 -1.39 14.16
CA LEU A 43 -7.22 -0.91 15.49
C LEU A 43 -8.43 -0.59 16.35
N THR A 44 -8.30 -0.80 17.65
CA THR A 44 -9.30 -0.40 18.66
C THR A 44 -8.96 1.00 19.16
N LYS A 45 -9.89 1.96 19.00
CA LYS A 45 -9.73 3.30 19.55
C LYS A 45 -10.00 3.31 21.03
N ASN A 46 -9.07 3.84 21.82
CA ASN A 46 -9.17 3.96 23.27
C ASN A 46 -9.81 5.30 23.68
N ASP A 47 -10.32 5.38 24.91
CA ASP A 47 -10.97 6.57 25.47
C ASP A 47 -10.03 7.79 25.54
N ASP A 48 -8.72 7.58 25.65
CA ASP A 48 -7.71 8.62 25.68
C ASP A 48 -7.26 9.09 24.28
N GLY A 49 -7.92 8.60 23.22
CA GLY A 49 -7.64 8.98 21.83
C GLY A 49 -6.47 8.21 21.19
N THR A 50 -5.82 7.30 21.91
CA THR A 50 -4.83 6.38 21.32
C THR A 50 -5.51 5.20 20.65
N TYR A 51 -4.72 4.36 19.96
CA TYR A 51 -5.18 3.13 19.33
C TYR A 51 -4.41 1.93 19.86
N SER A 52 -5.11 0.82 20.06
CA SER A 52 -4.53 -0.48 20.39
C SER A 52 -4.61 -1.41 19.19
N TYR A 53 -3.51 -2.09 18.88
CA TYR A 53 -3.50 -3.24 17.98
C TYR A 53 -3.57 -4.50 18.83
N GLU A 54 -4.55 -5.35 18.55
CA GLU A 54 -4.79 -6.58 19.30
C GLU A 54 -4.63 -7.80 18.39
N VAL A 55 -4.01 -8.84 18.92
CA VAL A 55 -3.90 -10.14 18.27
C VAL A 55 -4.56 -11.18 19.15
N ALA A 56 -5.62 -11.82 18.66
CA ALA A 56 -6.42 -12.79 19.43
C ALA A 56 -6.93 -12.24 20.78
N GLY A 57 -7.30 -10.94 20.81
CA GLY A 57 -7.79 -10.27 22.01
C GLY A 57 -6.70 -9.88 23.02
N VAL A 58 -5.41 -10.01 22.64
CA VAL A 58 -4.28 -9.59 23.49
C VAL A 58 -3.70 -8.30 22.91
N PRO A 59 -3.59 -7.21 23.70
CA PRO A 59 -2.95 -5.98 23.25
C PRO A 59 -1.48 -6.23 22.86
N ALA A 60 -1.14 -5.97 21.59
CA ALA A 60 0.19 -6.17 21.03
C ALA A 60 0.96 -4.85 20.87
N ALA A 61 0.25 -3.76 20.57
CA ALA A 61 0.86 -2.44 20.44
C ALA A 61 -0.15 -1.34 20.81
N ARG A 62 0.39 -0.18 21.23
CA ARG A 62 -0.39 1.06 21.45
C ARG A 62 0.28 2.21 20.74
N VAL A 63 -0.49 2.98 19.96
CA VAL A 63 0.00 4.06 19.13
C VAL A 63 -0.92 5.28 19.20
N THR A 64 -0.42 6.45 18.84
CA THR A 64 -1.22 7.67 18.73
C THR A 64 -1.87 7.78 17.34
N GLU A 65 -2.87 8.64 17.21
CA GLU A 65 -3.46 8.98 15.89
C GLU A 65 -2.38 9.50 14.92
N GLU A 66 -1.41 10.30 15.40
CA GLU A 66 -0.31 10.79 14.59
C GLU A 66 0.54 9.64 14.02
N ASN A 67 0.87 8.63 14.85
CA ASN A 67 1.61 7.46 14.36
C ASN A 67 0.82 6.73 13.27
N VAL A 68 -0.51 6.55 13.45
CA VAL A 68 -1.38 5.89 12.46
C VAL A 68 -1.37 6.65 11.13
N ILE A 69 -1.53 7.98 11.19
CA ILE A 69 -1.50 8.85 10.00
C ILE A 69 -0.15 8.78 9.30
N ILE A 70 0.96 8.91 10.03
CA ILE A 70 2.32 8.88 9.46
C ILE A 70 2.56 7.54 8.77
N MET A 71 2.29 6.43 9.45
CA MET A 71 2.49 5.08 8.89
C MET A 71 1.67 4.88 7.62
N ALA A 72 0.37 5.19 7.65
CA ALA A 72 -0.51 4.92 6.52
C ALA A 72 -0.29 5.85 5.33
N LEU A 73 -0.15 7.16 5.56
CA LEU A 73 -0.04 8.12 4.45
C LEU A 73 1.36 8.16 3.81
N LEU A 74 2.39 7.73 4.52
CA LEU A 74 3.78 7.87 4.07
C LEU A 74 4.48 6.55 3.76
N HIS A 75 3.83 5.38 3.97
CA HIS A 75 4.49 4.09 3.75
C HIS A 75 5.06 3.96 2.33
N ASP A 76 4.36 4.51 1.35
CA ASP A 76 4.65 4.45 -0.08
C ASP A 76 5.14 5.77 -0.68
N ILE A 77 5.62 6.73 0.12
CA ILE A 77 6.13 8.01 -0.37
C ILE A 77 7.30 7.84 -1.35
N CYS A 78 7.99 6.70 -1.31
CA CYS A 78 9.02 6.29 -2.26
C CYS A 78 8.53 6.21 -3.72
N LYS A 79 7.21 6.14 -3.94
CA LYS A 79 6.60 6.14 -5.27
C LYS A 79 6.46 7.53 -5.89
N THR A 80 6.82 8.59 -5.16
CA THR A 80 6.93 9.93 -5.75
C THR A 80 8.13 10.00 -6.71
N TYR A 81 7.92 10.58 -7.90
CA TYR A 81 8.91 10.63 -9.00
C TYR A 81 9.44 9.26 -9.43
N PHE A 82 8.64 8.22 -9.22
CA PHE A 82 9.00 6.82 -9.46
C PHE A 82 8.48 6.30 -10.80
N TYR A 83 7.46 6.98 -11.35
CA TYR A 83 6.80 6.53 -12.58
C TYR A 83 7.04 7.48 -13.73
N THR A 84 7.03 6.89 -14.93
CA THR A 84 6.94 7.57 -16.23
C THR A 84 5.79 6.95 -17.02
N THR A 85 5.56 7.44 -18.25
CA THR A 85 4.61 6.83 -19.18
C THR A 85 5.32 6.30 -20.42
N GLU A 86 4.79 5.23 -21.00
CA GLU A 86 5.24 4.65 -22.24
C GLU A 86 4.07 4.23 -23.12
N ILE A 87 4.28 4.17 -24.43
CA ILE A 87 3.26 3.65 -25.35
C ILE A 87 3.37 2.14 -25.42
N ARG A 88 2.25 1.47 -25.11
CA ARG A 88 2.09 0.01 -25.22
C ARG A 88 1.05 -0.33 -26.28
N ASN A 89 1.07 -1.58 -26.74
CA ASN A 89 0.09 -2.11 -27.68
C ASN A 89 -0.82 -3.11 -26.95
N ARG A 90 -2.13 -3.04 -27.24
CA ARG A 90 -3.12 -4.03 -26.81
C ARG A 90 -4.01 -4.43 -27.98
N LYS A 91 -4.61 -5.61 -27.88
CA LYS A 91 -5.57 -6.09 -28.88
C LYS A 91 -6.99 -5.90 -28.36
N VAL A 92 -7.80 -5.09 -29.04
CA VAL A 92 -9.18 -4.80 -28.70
C VAL A 92 -10.05 -5.15 -29.91
N GLY A 93 -11.03 -6.03 -29.73
CA GLY A 93 -11.90 -6.45 -30.84
C GLY A 93 -11.16 -7.04 -32.06
N GLY A 94 -10.00 -7.66 -31.82
CA GLY A 94 -9.16 -8.22 -32.92
C GLY A 94 -8.20 -7.23 -33.57
N LYS A 95 -8.26 -5.93 -33.29
CA LYS A 95 -7.38 -4.87 -33.80
C LYS A 95 -6.34 -4.46 -32.77
N TRP A 96 -5.15 -4.12 -33.23
CA TRP A 96 -4.10 -3.56 -32.39
C TRP A 96 -4.34 -2.07 -32.18
N GLU A 97 -4.31 -1.64 -30.91
CA GLU A 97 -4.41 -0.24 -30.50
C GLU A 97 -3.19 0.13 -29.66
N GLN A 98 -2.71 1.35 -29.83
CA GLN A 98 -1.72 1.95 -28.95
C GLN A 98 -2.43 2.65 -27.79
N TYR A 99 -1.85 2.51 -26.61
CA TYR A 99 -2.31 3.23 -25.43
C TYR A 99 -1.14 3.64 -24.56
N GLU A 100 -1.29 4.73 -23.83
CA GLU A 100 -0.33 5.17 -22.82
C GLU A 100 -0.49 4.35 -21.55
N ALA A 101 0.61 3.91 -20.97
CA ALA A 101 0.65 3.12 -19.76
C ALA A 101 1.75 3.63 -18.82
N PHE A 102 1.53 3.53 -17.52
CA PHE A 102 2.57 3.80 -16.54
C PHE A 102 3.68 2.75 -16.60
N ALA A 103 4.91 3.21 -16.45
CA ALA A 103 6.12 2.39 -16.36
C ALA A 103 6.97 2.84 -15.18
N VAL A 104 7.77 1.93 -14.63
CA VAL A 104 8.72 2.26 -13.56
C VAL A 104 9.95 2.96 -14.11
N ASP A 105 10.34 4.08 -13.50
CA ASP A 105 11.57 4.81 -13.77
C ASP A 105 12.28 5.11 -12.43
N ASP A 106 12.71 4.04 -11.73
CA ASP A 106 13.32 4.17 -10.41
C ASP A 106 14.71 4.76 -10.47
N LYS A 107 14.85 6.00 -10.05
CA LYS A 107 16.14 6.72 -9.97
C LYS A 107 16.97 6.32 -8.75
N ILE A 108 16.34 5.70 -7.73
CA ILE A 108 16.96 5.37 -6.45
C ILE A 108 16.55 3.93 -6.10
N PRO A 109 17.31 2.92 -6.59
CA PRO A 109 16.92 1.51 -6.49
C PRO A 109 17.16 0.94 -5.08
N TYR A 110 16.35 1.36 -4.13
CA TYR A 110 16.20 0.74 -2.80
C TYR A 110 14.88 -0.05 -2.74
N GLY A 111 14.73 -0.90 -1.75
CA GLY A 111 13.43 -1.49 -1.42
C GLY A 111 12.41 -0.41 -1.03
N HIS A 112 11.12 -0.63 -1.30
CA HIS A 112 10.07 0.37 -1.08
C HIS A 112 10.09 0.92 0.35
N GLY A 113 10.12 0.05 1.35
CA GLY A 113 10.10 0.47 2.75
C GLY A 113 11.33 1.27 3.15
N GLU A 114 12.54 0.82 2.77
CA GLU A 114 13.78 1.52 3.06
C GLU A 114 13.81 2.91 2.44
N LYS A 115 13.44 2.98 1.16
CA LYS A 115 13.40 4.24 0.42
C LYS A 115 12.40 5.21 1.04
N SER A 116 11.20 4.72 1.43
CA SER A 116 10.21 5.56 2.12
C SER A 116 10.76 6.11 3.44
N VAL A 117 11.36 5.28 4.29
CA VAL A 117 11.98 5.73 5.53
C VAL A 117 13.06 6.77 5.27
N MET A 118 13.98 6.53 4.33
CA MET A 118 15.05 7.46 3.98
C MET A 118 14.47 8.82 3.54
N MET A 119 13.49 8.83 2.64
CA MET A 119 12.87 10.05 2.14
C MET A 119 12.16 10.85 3.25
N ILE A 120 11.46 10.19 4.17
CA ILE A 120 10.80 10.86 5.29
C ILE A 120 11.84 11.46 6.24
N GLU A 121 12.90 10.70 6.57
CA GLU A 121 13.91 11.12 7.55
C GLU A 121 14.82 12.26 7.06
N GLU A 122 14.78 12.64 5.79
CA GLU A 122 15.34 13.91 5.31
C GLU A 122 14.60 15.14 5.88
N TYR A 123 13.36 14.97 6.34
CA TYR A 123 12.49 16.08 6.74
C TYR A 123 12.05 16.02 8.20
N MET A 124 11.87 14.82 8.74
CA MET A 124 11.42 14.58 10.11
C MET A 124 11.97 13.27 10.65
N LYS A 125 12.21 13.22 11.94
CA LYS A 125 12.63 11.99 12.60
C LYS A 125 11.41 11.09 12.87
N LEU A 126 11.43 9.88 12.33
CA LEU A 126 10.42 8.86 12.63
C LEU A 126 10.63 8.26 14.02
N GLN A 127 9.54 7.97 14.72
CA GLN A 127 9.58 7.13 15.90
C GLN A 127 9.91 5.67 15.51
N PRO A 128 10.47 4.85 16.41
CA PRO A 128 10.79 3.46 16.08
C PRO A 128 9.61 2.68 15.51
N VAL A 129 8.41 2.82 16.08
CA VAL A 129 7.21 2.12 15.62
C VAL A 129 6.84 2.49 14.19
N GLU A 130 6.93 3.77 13.82
CA GLU A 130 6.68 4.27 12.47
C GLU A 130 7.72 3.76 11.49
N ARG A 131 9.00 3.91 11.86
CA ARG A 131 10.14 3.51 11.02
C ARG A 131 10.09 2.03 10.67
N TYR A 132 9.88 1.16 11.66
CA TYR A 132 9.85 -0.27 11.44
C TYR A 132 8.58 -0.72 10.71
N ALA A 133 7.41 -0.13 11.00
CA ALA A 133 6.19 -0.41 10.27
C ALA A 133 6.33 -0.03 8.78
N ILE A 134 6.81 1.17 8.47
CA ILE A 134 7.05 1.62 7.09
C ILE A 134 8.13 0.77 6.42
N ARG A 135 9.25 0.49 7.10
CA ARG A 135 10.34 -0.31 6.54
C ARG A 135 9.88 -1.69 6.07
N TRP A 136 8.98 -2.32 6.83
CA TRP A 136 8.59 -3.71 6.63
C TRP A 136 7.14 -3.89 6.14
N HIS A 137 6.47 -2.82 5.67
CA HIS A 137 5.08 -2.91 5.21
C HIS A 137 4.87 -3.89 4.06
N MET A 138 5.88 -4.11 3.21
CA MET A 138 5.83 -5.10 2.14
C MET A 138 5.86 -6.56 2.65
N GLY A 139 6.07 -6.76 3.95
CA GLY A 139 6.10 -8.07 4.57
C GLY A 139 7.44 -8.81 4.39
N TYR A 140 7.33 -10.12 4.48
CA TYR A 140 8.46 -11.05 4.46
C TYR A 140 9.17 -11.11 3.10
N THR A 141 10.50 -11.16 3.12
CA THR A 141 11.35 -11.51 1.99
C THR A 141 12.37 -12.56 2.40
N GLU A 142 12.71 -13.51 1.53
CA GLU A 142 13.70 -14.56 1.84
C GLU A 142 15.09 -13.99 2.18
N ALA A 143 15.43 -12.86 1.58
CA ALA A 143 16.77 -12.26 1.73
C ALA A 143 17.05 -11.71 3.14
N ASP A 144 16.04 -11.40 3.95
CA ASP A 144 16.19 -10.72 5.24
C ASP A 144 15.27 -11.27 6.35
N THR A 145 15.11 -12.57 6.37
CA THR A 145 14.22 -13.31 7.28
C THR A 145 14.47 -13.00 8.75
N LEU A 146 15.74 -13.02 9.16
CA LEU A 146 16.10 -12.86 10.59
C LEU A 146 15.78 -11.44 11.07
N SER A 147 16.11 -10.43 10.28
CA SER A 147 15.82 -9.04 10.63
C SER A 147 14.33 -8.78 10.69
N PHE A 148 13.55 -9.35 9.74
CA PHE A 148 12.10 -9.23 9.74
C PHE A 148 11.48 -9.87 10.98
N ASN A 149 11.84 -11.11 11.33
CA ASN A 149 11.31 -11.80 12.49
C ASN A 149 11.62 -11.04 13.78
N ASN A 150 12.85 -10.59 13.96
CA ASN A 150 13.22 -9.78 15.13
C ASN A 150 12.50 -8.43 15.18
N ALA A 151 12.19 -7.85 14.03
CA ALA A 151 11.47 -6.60 13.96
C ALA A 151 9.99 -6.76 14.31
N ILE A 152 9.31 -7.79 13.77
CA ILE A 152 7.87 -8.01 14.00
C ILE A 152 7.58 -8.38 15.46
N ASP A 153 8.47 -9.15 16.09
CA ASP A 153 8.35 -9.49 17.53
C ASP A 153 8.40 -8.23 18.41
N ARG A 154 9.16 -7.23 18.01
CA ARG A 154 9.34 -5.99 18.76
C ARG A 154 8.37 -4.88 18.37
N TYR A 155 7.91 -4.87 17.12
CA TYR A 155 7.05 -3.84 16.55
C TYR A 155 5.86 -4.45 15.80
N PRO A 156 4.83 -4.96 16.51
CA PRO A 156 3.66 -5.62 15.90
C PRO A 156 2.89 -4.74 14.90
N MET A 157 3.06 -3.41 14.93
CA MET A 157 2.49 -2.48 13.95
C MET A 157 2.98 -2.71 12.52
N ILE A 158 4.09 -3.44 12.34
CA ILE A 158 4.53 -3.94 11.01
C ILE A 158 3.41 -4.77 10.39
N TRP A 159 2.86 -5.71 11.16
CA TRP A 159 1.80 -6.59 10.68
C TRP A 159 0.48 -5.85 10.49
N ALA A 160 0.16 -4.91 11.36
CA ALA A 160 -1.05 -4.10 11.23
C ALA A 160 -1.02 -3.26 9.93
N LEU A 161 0.10 -2.60 9.63
CA LEU A 161 0.25 -1.81 8.40
C LEU A 161 0.30 -2.69 7.16
N HIS A 162 1.06 -3.80 7.17
CA HIS A 162 1.10 -4.78 6.07
C HIS A 162 -0.29 -5.32 5.74
N SER A 163 -1.07 -5.68 6.77
CA SER A 163 -2.44 -6.16 6.59
C SER A 163 -3.35 -5.07 6.02
N ALA A 164 -3.22 -3.83 6.47
CA ALA A 164 -4.01 -2.71 5.97
C ALA A 164 -3.70 -2.40 4.50
N ASP A 165 -2.42 -2.40 4.12
CA ASP A 165 -1.97 -2.23 2.74
C ASP A 165 -2.49 -3.36 1.84
N THR A 166 -2.38 -4.62 2.29
CA THR A 166 -2.93 -5.78 1.57
C THR A 166 -4.45 -5.67 1.42
N GLN A 167 -5.18 -5.26 2.48
CA GLN A 167 -6.63 -5.05 2.41
C GLN A 167 -6.99 -3.95 1.42
N ALA A 168 -6.28 -2.82 1.44
CA ALA A 168 -6.50 -1.74 0.50
C ALA A 168 -6.29 -2.20 -0.94
N SER A 169 -5.13 -2.76 -1.25
CA SER A 169 -4.74 -3.12 -2.62
C SER A 169 -5.56 -4.27 -3.22
N HIS A 170 -6.03 -5.22 -2.41
CA HIS A 170 -6.73 -6.41 -2.90
C HIS A 170 -8.26 -6.35 -2.76
N PHE A 171 -8.79 -5.64 -1.75
CA PHE A 171 -10.22 -5.67 -1.43
C PHE A 171 -10.93 -4.33 -1.57
N MET A 172 -10.22 -3.19 -1.45
CA MET A 172 -10.80 -1.87 -1.57
C MET A 172 -10.55 -1.22 -2.93
N GLU A 173 -9.55 -1.71 -3.67
CA GLU A 173 -9.05 -1.13 -4.92
C GLU A 173 -9.08 -2.13 -6.05
N ASN A 174 -9.37 -1.63 -7.25
CA ASN A 174 -9.23 -2.39 -8.48
C ASN A 174 -8.85 -1.43 -9.62
N ASN A 175 -8.62 -1.97 -10.82
CA ASN A 175 -8.25 -1.16 -12.00
C ASN A 175 -9.37 -0.21 -12.48
N GLU A 176 -10.58 -0.32 -11.96
CA GLU A 176 -11.71 0.55 -12.28
C GLU A 176 -11.93 1.66 -11.25
N GLY A 177 -11.05 1.75 -10.24
CA GLY A 177 -11.15 2.71 -9.15
C GLY A 177 -11.60 2.05 -7.83
N ASN A 178 -11.93 2.88 -6.86
CA ASN A 178 -12.24 2.50 -5.49
C ASN A 178 -13.59 1.78 -5.41
N LYS A 179 -13.61 0.46 -5.52
CA LYS A 179 -14.79 -0.37 -5.25
C LYS A 179 -14.46 -1.35 -4.15
N LEU A 180 -15.27 -1.38 -3.11
CA LEU A 180 -15.23 -2.44 -2.12
C LEU A 180 -15.59 -3.75 -2.82
N ALA A 181 -14.70 -4.74 -2.75
CA ALA A 181 -14.88 -6.05 -3.39
C ALA A 181 -16.12 -6.83 -2.88
N TYR A 182 -16.78 -6.36 -1.83
CA TYR A 182 -17.92 -7.02 -1.19
C TYR A 182 -19.30 -6.51 -1.59
N ALA A 183 -19.39 -5.58 -2.52
CA ALA A 183 -20.70 -5.06 -2.92
C ALA A 183 -21.60 -6.09 -3.65
N ASP A 184 -21.07 -7.27 -3.98
CA ASP A 184 -21.77 -8.21 -4.87
C ASP A 184 -21.67 -9.69 -4.49
N ASN A 185 -21.59 -10.03 -3.21
CA ASN A 185 -21.73 -11.42 -2.78
C ASN A 185 -23.18 -11.97 -2.79
N GLY A 186 -24.09 -11.30 -3.49
CA GLY A 186 -25.50 -11.72 -3.64
C GLY A 186 -25.84 -12.46 -4.94
N SER A 187 -24.93 -12.51 -5.91
CA SER A 187 -25.22 -13.16 -7.20
C SER A 187 -23.98 -13.71 -7.89
N ALA A 188 -23.30 -14.67 -7.24
CA ALA A 188 -22.39 -15.54 -7.97
C ALA A 188 -23.21 -16.58 -8.71
N GLU A 189 -23.75 -16.25 -9.86
CA GLU A 189 -24.06 -17.25 -10.88
C GLU A 189 -22.74 -17.93 -11.29
N SER A 190 -22.74 -19.24 -11.18
CA SER A 190 -21.65 -20.15 -11.54
C SER A 190 -21.11 -19.83 -12.93
N ALA A 191 -19.97 -19.17 -13.04
CA ALA A 191 -19.20 -19.16 -14.27
C ALA A 191 -18.60 -20.53 -14.46
N ASP A 192 -19.08 -21.21 -15.49
CA ASP A 192 -18.67 -22.49 -16.04
C ASP A 192 -17.16 -22.63 -16.04
N GLN A 193 -16.65 -23.57 -15.25
CA GLN A 193 -15.24 -23.96 -15.33
C GLN A 193 -15.04 -24.75 -16.64
N PRO A 194 -14.08 -24.40 -17.48
CA PRO A 194 -13.76 -25.26 -18.62
C PRO A 194 -13.19 -26.57 -18.12
N THR A 195 -13.90 -27.64 -18.39
CA THR A 195 -13.43 -29.03 -18.21
C THR A 195 -12.12 -29.22 -18.98
N MET A 196 -11.04 -29.54 -18.26
CA MET A 196 -9.84 -30.09 -18.89
C MET A 196 -10.21 -31.46 -19.51
N GLN A 197 -10.27 -31.50 -20.83
CA GLN A 197 -10.23 -32.77 -21.56
C GLN A 197 -8.77 -33.16 -21.73
N GLU A 198 -8.51 -34.38 -21.25
CA GLU A 198 -7.28 -35.11 -21.48
C GLU A 198 -7.05 -35.31 -22.99
N ALA A 199 -5.83 -35.03 -23.44
CA ALA A 199 -5.16 -35.67 -24.56
C ALA A 199 -3.65 -35.46 -24.48
#